data_7bf051ad26c57a6f4f1f0551da09941b
#
_entry.id   7bf051ad26c57a6f4f1f0551da09941b
#
_cell.length_a   1.000
_cell.length_b   1.000
_cell.length_c   1.000
_cell.angle_alpha   90.00
_cell.angle_beta   90.00
_cell.angle_gamma   90.00
#
_symmetry.space_group_name_H-M   'P 1'
#
loop_
_entity.id
_entity.type
_entity.pdbx_description
1 polymer ?
#
loop_
_entity_poly.entity_id
_entity_poly.type
_entity_poly.pdbx_seq_one_letter_code
_entity_poly.pdbx_strand_id
1 'polypeptide(L)'
;TTKPTEVPTQKPTTNPSAEPTVSPSNEPAATPSVSPSTEPVQTPTVAPSKKPATKKLKRATITVKKGKKKVSSVTVKRKKTVKLSVSVNSKAKLSMAKLSKKYAKIVKVKFKKNKLTIKALKKKGKVSIKITSKKTSKYKAAAKTIKVTVK
;
A
#
# COMPACT_ATOMS: atom_id res chain seq x y z
N THR A 1 -50.66 23.58 18.86
CA THR A 1 -50.87 22.27 18.22
C THR A 1 -50.69 22.49 16.72
N THR A 2 -49.55 22.30 16.20
CA THR A 2 -49.30 22.24 14.74
C THR A 2 -48.44 21.04 14.42
N LYS A 3 -49.04 20.13 13.68
CA LYS A 3 -48.49 18.89 13.16
C LYS A 3 -47.49 19.16 12.04
N PRO A 4 -46.31 18.54 12.00
CA PRO A 4 -45.41 18.63 10.87
C PRO A 4 -45.92 17.78 9.70
N THR A 5 -45.96 18.37 8.52
CA THR A 5 -46.29 17.76 7.24
C THR A 5 -45.11 16.94 6.72
N GLU A 6 -45.35 15.67 6.41
CA GLU A 6 -44.39 14.78 5.76
C GLU A 6 -44.20 15.17 4.30
N VAL A 7 -42.93 15.24 3.87
CA VAL A 7 -42.51 15.41 2.48
C VAL A 7 -42.32 14.04 1.85
N PRO A 8 -42.92 13.70 0.71
CA PRO A 8 -42.72 12.40 0.07
C PRO A 8 -41.34 12.34 -0.64
N THR A 9 -40.60 11.32 -0.30
CA THR A 9 -39.34 10.94 -0.92
C THR A 9 -39.58 10.39 -2.33
N GLN A 10 -39.13 11.10 -3.35
CA GLN A 10 -39.11 10.60 -4.72
C GLN A 10 -37.94 9.63 -4.92
N LYS A 11 -38.27 8.44 -5.38
CA LYS A 11 -37.36 7.38 -5.82
C LYS A 11 -36.88 7.73 -7.25
N PRO A 12 -35.56 7.79 -7.52
CA PRO A 12 -35.11 7.89 -8.91
C PRO A 12 -35.12 6.51 -9.57
N THR A 13 -35.95 6.40 -10.60
CA THR A 13 -35.94 5.30 -11.57
C THR A 13 -34.98 5.69 -12.68
N THR A 14 -33.86 5.07 -12.82
CA THR A 14 -33.05 5.10 -14.03
C THR A 14 -32.81 3.70 -14.52
N ASN A 15 -33.49 3.40 -15.62
CA ASN A 15 -33.30 2.22 -16.45
C ASN A 15 -32.23 2.56 -17.49
N PRO A 16 -31.08 1.87 -17.57
CA PRO A 16 -30.24 1.92 -18.75
C PRO A 16 -30.56 0.75 -19.66
N SER A 17 -31.28 1.01 -20.73
CA SER A 17 -31.34 0.17 -21.92
C SER A 17 -30.31 0.69 -22.91
N ALA A 18 -29.36 -0.14 -23.30
CA ALA A 18 -28.78 -0.19 -24.64
C ALA A 18 -27.68 -1.24 -24.69
N GLU A 19 -28.00 -2.32 -25.26
CA GLU A 19 -27.12 -3.39 -25.72
C GLU A 19 -26.55 -2.99 -27.10
N PRO A 20 -25.25 -2.96 -27.34
CA PRO A 20 -24.71 -2.86 -28.67
C PRO A 20 -24.50 -4.26 -29.26
N THR A 21 -25.38 -4.65 -30.15
CA THR A 21 -25.21 -5.79 -31.06
C THR A 21 -24.23 -5.39 -32.16
N VAL A 22 -23.03 -5.93 -32.15
CA VAL A 22 -22.16 -5.93 -33.33
C VAL A 22 -21.86 -7.36 -33.73
N SER A 23 -22.45 -7.75 -34.83
CA SER A 23 -22.17 -8.98 -35.54
C SER A 23 -20.83 -8.89 -36.27
N PRO A 24 -19.90 -9.84 -36.13
CA PRO A 24 -18.75 -9.91 -37.01
C PRO A 24 -19.11 -10.58 -38.30
N SER A 25 -18.98 -9.87 -39.41
CA SER A 25 -19.07 -10.37 -40.76
C SER A 25 -17.81 -11.17 -41.06
N ASN A 26 -18.01 -12.45 -41.30
CA ASN A 26 -17.02 -13.36 -41.87
C ASN A 26 -16.96 -13.16 -43.39
N GLU A 27 -15.84 -12.75 -43.91
CA GLU A 27 -15.49 -12.98 -45.31
C GLU A 27 -14.02 -13.42 -45.42
N PRO A 28 -13.76 -14.61 -45.93
CA PRO A 28 -12.40 -15.05 -46.19
C PRO A 28 -11.98 -14.67 -47.61
N ALA A 29 -11.06 -13.75 -47.74
CA ALA A 29 -10.48 -13.42 -49.02
C ALA A 29 -9.09 -14.04 -49.19
N ALA A 30 -8.99 -14.87 -50.20
CA ALA A 30 -7.84 -15.12 -51.07
C ALA A 30 -6.50 -15.54 -50.46
N THR A 31 -6.17 -16.77 -50.64
CA THR A 31 -4.81 -17.36 -50.67
C THR A 31 -3.91 -16.74 -51.73
N PRO A 32 -2.76 -16.23 -51.41
CA PRO A 32 -1.65 -16.12 -52.37
C PRO A 32 -0.75 -17.34 -52.28
N SER A 33 -0.78 -18.15 -53.32
CA SER A 33 0.23 -19.16 -53.61
C SER A 33 1.55 -18.47 -53.93
N VAL A 34 2.55 -18.67 -53.10
CA VAL A 34 3.94 -18.35 -53.43
C VAL A 34 4.82 -19.57 -53.16
N SER A 35 5.41 -20.07 -54.22
CA SER A 35 6.40 -21.11 -54.29
C SER A 35 7.58 -20.87 -53.34
N PRO A 36 8.10 -21.88 -52.63
CA PRO A 36 9.26 -21.70 -51.75
C PRO A 36 10.52 -21.64 -52.57
N SER A 37 11.16 -20.48 -52.57
CA SER A 37 12.56 -20.34 -52.98
C SER A 37 13.45 -20.79 -51.83
N THR A 38 14.11 -21.91 -52.04
CA THR A 38 15.09 -22.45 -51.09
C THR A 38 16.41 -21.66 -51.21
N GLU A 39 16.64 -20.78 -50.26
CA GLU A 39 17.96 -20.28 -49.95
C GLU A 39 18.25 -20.47 -48.48
N PRO A 40 19.35 -21.11 -48.07
CA PRO A 40 19.65 -21.32 -46.68
C PRO A 40 20.08 -20.04 -46.00
N VAL A 41 19.14 -19.37 -45.35
CA VAL A 41 19.44 -18.27 -44.46
C VAL A 41 20.17 -18.84 -43.25
N GLN A 42 21.44 -18.50 -43.13
CA GLN A 42 22.22 -18.73 -41.93
C GLN A 42 21.54 -18.04 -40.76
N THR A 43 20.96 -18.80 -39.86
CA THR A 43 20.46 -18.34 -38.59
C THR A 43 21.62 -17.74 -37.79
N PRO A 44 21.58 -16.46 -37.40
CA PRO A 44 22.54 -15.96 -36.42
C PRO A 44 22.25 -16.68 -35.08
N THR A 45 23.23 -17.49 -34.68
CA THR A 45 23.24 -18.12 -33.33
C THR A 45 23.27 -17.01 -32.29
N VAL A 46 22.10 -16.64 -31.81
CA VAL A 46 21.99 -15.72 -30.67
C VAL A 46 22.52 -16.48 -29.46
N ALA A 47 23.73 -16.12 -29.02
CA ALA A 47 24.29 -16.62 -27.79
C ALA A 47 23.25 -16.48 -26.66
N PRO A 48 23.09 -17.50 -25.77
CA PRO A 48 22.11 -17.43 -24.69
C PRO A 48 22.44 -16.23 -23.81
N SER A 49 21.60 -15.21 -23.88
CA SER A 49 21.66 -14.05 -23.01
C SER A 49 21.58 -14.54 -21.57
N LYS A 50 22.68 -14.45 -20.84
CA LYS A 50 22.75 -14.81 -19.42
C LYS A 50 21.68 -14.05 -18.67
N LYS A 51 20.56 -14.72 -18.34
CA LYS A 51 19.51 -14.21 -17.48
C LYS A 51 20.13 -13.57 -16.23
N PRO A 52 19.90 -12.28 -15.93
CA PRO A 52 20.54 -11.65 -14.78
C PRO A 52 20.20 -12.44 -13.54
N ALA A 53 21.23 -12.90 -12.83
CA ALA A 53 21.04 -13.63 -11.57
C ALA A 53 20.25 -12.74 -10.59
N THR A 54 19.03 -13.10 -10.29
CA THR A 54 18.15 -12.38 -9.36
C THR A 54 18.74 -12.51 -7.97
N LYS A 55 19.51 -11.51 -7.52
CA LYS A 55 20.08 -11.45 -6.17
C LYS A 55 18.93 -11.56 -5.17
N LYS A 56 18.86 -12.66 -4.42
CA LYS A 56 17.89 -12.88 -3.34
C LYS A 56 18.06 -11.78 -2.28
N LEU A 57 17.12 -10.83 -2.22
CA LEU A 57 17.15 -9.76 -1.24
C LEU A 57 16.80 -10.29 0.15
N LYS A 58 17.58 -9.91 1.17
CA LYS A 58 17.32 -10.24 2.58
C LYS A 58 16.03 -9.54 3.07
N ARG A 59 15.38 -10.07 4.09
CA ARG A 59 14.24 -9.40 4.74
C ARG A 59 14.72 -8.26 5.62
N ALA A 60 14.12 -7.08 5.45
CA ALA A 60 14.30 -5.98 6.38
C ALA A 60 13.43 -6.18 7.63
N THR A 61 13.95 -5.83 8.81
CA THR A 61 13.23 -5.92 10.08
C THR A 61 13.19 -4.55 10.75
N ILE A 62 11.98 -4.06 11.02
CA ILE A 62 11.76 -2.81 11.75
C ILE A 62 11.58 -3.13 13.23
N THR A 63 12.42 -2.55 14.06
CA THR A 63 12.36 -2.69 15.52
C THR A 63 11.92 -1.37 16.14
N VAL A 64 10.96 -1.42 17.06
CA VAL A 64 10.49 -0.27 17.82
C VAL A 64 10.81 -0.48 19.29
N LYS A 65 11.42 0.53 19.91
CA LYS A 65 11.83 0.48 21.32
C LYS A 65 11.22 1.65 22.11
N LYS A 66 10.79 1.36 23.34
CA LYS A 66 10.49 2.36 24.37
C LYS A 66 11.60 2.32 25.42
N GLY A 67 12.51 3.31 25.38
CA GLY A 67 13.77 3.19 26.09
C GLY A 67 14.59 1.99 25.58
N LYS A 68 15.00 1.10 26.46
CA LYS A 68 15.77 -0.12 26.13
C LYS A 68 14.88 -1.31 25.69
N LYS A 69 13.56 -1.31 25.95
CA LYS A 69 12.65 -2.43 25.70
C LYS A 69 12.04 -2.40 24.29
N LYS A 70 12.04 -3.53 23.56
CA LYS A 70 11.33 -3.70 22.28
C LYS A 70 9.83 -3.74 22.54
N VAL A 71 9.04 -3.00 21.73
CA VAL A 71 7.59 -2.93 21.89
C VAL A 71 6.85 -3.03 20.55
N SER A 72 5.71 -3.69 20.55
CA SER A 72 4.77 -3.73 19.41
C SER A 72 3.47 -2.97 19.73
N SER A 73 3.21 -2.77 21.02
CA SER A 73 2.07 -2.01 21.51
C SER A 73 2.49 -1.07 22.63
N VAL A 74 1.78 0.03 22.77
CA VAL A 74 2.08 1.05 23.80
C VAL A 74 0.78 1.60 24.35
N THR A 75 0.68 1.64 25.68
CA THR A 75 -0.42 2.33 26.37
C THR A 75 0.04 3.72 26.80
N VAL A 76 -0.76 4.73 26.53
CA VAL A 76 -0.47 6.13 26.85
C VAL A 76 -1.66 6.71 27.61
N LYS A 77 -1.42 7.35 28.73
CA LYS A 77 -2.47 8.11 29.46
C LYS A 77 -2.82 9.36 28.64
N ARG A 78 -4.07 9.82 28.72
CA ARG A 78 -4.55 11.06 28.06
C ARG A 78 -3.65 12.23 28.39
N LYS A 79 -3.51 13.14 27.44
CA LYS A 79 -2.65 14.34 27.51
C LYS A 79 -1.14 14.06 27.72
N LYS A 80 -0.71 12.80 27.87
CA LYS A 80 0.71 12.45 28.01
C LYS A 80 1.36 12.18 26.66
N THR A 81 2.68 12.31 26.63
CA THR A 81 3.51 12.09 25.43
C THR A 81 4.43 10.90 25.66
N VAL A 82 4.56 10.05 24.66
CA VAL A 82 5.52 8.94 24.66
C VAL A 82 6.44 9.08 23.45
N LYS A 83 7.74 8.90 23.70
CA LYS A 83 8.78 8.88 22.67
C LYS A 83 9.23 7.43 22.46
N LEU A 84 9.27 6.98 21.20
CA LEU A 84 9.71 5.66 20.79
C LEU A 84 10.86 5.81 19.81
N SER A 85 11.85 4.93 19.90
CA SER A 85 12.93 4.83 18.91
C SER A 85 12.59 3.73 17.90
N VAL A 86 12.76 4.02 16.62
CA VAL A 86 12.50 3.08 15.53
C VAL A 86 13.80 2.84 14.78
N SER A 87 14.16 1.59 14.59
CA SER A 87 15.34 1.20 13.84
C SER A 87 14.99 0.15 12.80
N VAL A 88 15.80 0.08 11.75
CA VAL A 88 15.70 -0.96 10.72
C VAL A 88 17.09 -1.51 10.43
N ASN A 89 17.19 -2.82 10.28
CA ASN A 89 18.47 -3.50 10.03
C ASN A 89 19.07 -3.21 8.63
N SER A 90 18.23 -2.76 7.70
CA SER A 90 18.63 -2.41 6.32
C SER A 90 19.24 -1.03 6.16
N LYS A 91 19.35 -0.22 7.24
CA LYS A 91 19.71 1.21 7.20
C LYS A 91 18.85 2.06 6.21
N ALA A 92 17.75 1.51 5.72
CA ALA A 92 16.85 2.17 4.79
C ALA A 92 16.11 3.34 5.45
N LYS A 93 15.73 4.33 4.65
CA LYS A 93 14.91 5.45 5.11
C LYS A 93 13.55 4.94 5.59
N LEU A 94 13.19 5.29 6.81
CA LEU A 94 11.91 4.97 7.41
C LEU A 94 10.89 6.06 7.11
N SER A 95 9.66 5.66 6.86
CA SER A 95 8.51 6.55 6.66
C SER A 95 7.34 6.09 7.52
N MET A 96 6.48 7.02 7.90
CA MET A 96 5.26 6.73 8.63
C MET A 96 4.06 6.98 7.71
N ALA A 97 3.11 6.08 7.66
CA ALA A 97 1.86 6.29 6.95
C ALA A 97 1.05 7.42 7.59
N LYS A 98 0.36 8.21 6.79
CA LYS A 98 -0.56 9.25 7.30
C LYS A 98 -1.63 8.61 8.18
N LEU A 99 -1.90 9.22 9.33
CA LEU A 99 -3.00 8.80 10.19
C LEU A 99 -4.34 9.19 9.56
N SER A 100 -5.33 8.30 9.67
CA SER A 100 -6.69 8.66 9.27
C SER A 100 -7.26 9.78 10.17
N LYS A 101 -8.20 10.54 9.63
CA LYS A 101 -8.88 11.65 10.36
C LYS A 101 -9.45 11.19 11.72
N LYS A 102 -9.95 9.94 11.79
CA LYS A 102 -10.44 9.31 13.03
C LYS A 102 -9.35 9.23 14.11
N TYR A 103 -8.15 8.81 13.75
CA TYR A 103 -7.05 8.64 14.70
C TYR A 103 -6.36 9.96 15.08
N ALA A 104 -6.39 10.95 14.19
CA ALA A 104 -5.87 12.28 14.48
C ALA A 104 -6.61 12.99 15.62
N LYS A 105 -7.87 12.61 15.88
CA LYS A 105 -8.66 13.11 17.03
C LYS A 105 -8.26 12.47 18.38
N ILE A 106 -7.53 11.35 18.34
CA ILE A 106 -7.10 10.57 19.53
C ILE A 106 -5.64 10.84 19.87
N VAL A 107 -4.77 10.89 18.83
CA VAL A 107 -3.33 11.12 19.01
C VAL A 107 -2.78 12.08 17.97
N LYS A 108 -1.80 12.90 18.34
CA LYS A 108 -0.90 13.59 17.41
C LYS A 108 0.42 12.83 17.35
N VAL A 109 0.89 12.52 16.15
CA VAL A 109 2.10 11.74 15.93
C VAL A 109 3.08 12.55 15.11
N LYS A 110 4.33 12.60 15.56
CA LYS A 110 5.46 13.20 14.82
C LYS A 110 6.55 12.14 14.64
N PHE A 111 7.05 11.99 13.43
CA PHE A 111 8.15 11.06 13.10
C PHE A 111 9.30 11.87 12.51
N LYS A 112 10.42 11.94 13.23
CA LYS A 112 11.66 12.64 12.80
C LYS A 112 12.88 11.83 13.23
N LYS A 113 13.90 11.71 12.36
CA LYS A 113 15.20 11.08 12.67
C LYS A 113 15.04 9.73 13.41
N ASN A 114 14.18 8.83 12.92
CA ASN A 114 13.92 7.52 13.53
C ASN A 114 13.31 7.57 14.97
N LYS A 115 12.85 8.74 15.40
CA LYS A 115 12.13 8.92 16.67
C LYS A 115 10.66 9.15 16.39
N LEU A 116 9.79 8.33 16.98
CA LEU A 116 8.35 8.43 16.91
C LEU A 116 7.83 9.07 18.20
N THR A 117 7.28 10.26 18.12
CA THR A 117 6.68 10.96 19.25
C THR A 117 5.18 10.87 19.13
N ILE A 118 4.51 10.31 20.13
CA ILE A 118 3.07 10.13 20.19
C ILE A 118 2.54 10.94 21.35
N LYS A 119 1.73 11.97 21.07
CA LYS A 119 1.02 12.77 22.07
C LYS A 119 -0.45 12.32 22.09
N ALA A 120 -0.88 11.72 23.20
CA ALA A 120 -2.28 11.39 23.41
C ALA A 120 -3.10 12.66 23.65
N LEU A 121 -4.26 12.76 23.03
CA LEU A 121 -5.21 13.84 23.20
C LEU A 121 -6.22 13.53 24.30
N LYS A 122 -7.35 14.24 24.30
CA LYS A 122 -8.39 14.08 25.34
C LYS A 122 -9.22 12.80 25.17
N LYS A 123 -9.35 12.26 23.95
CA LYS A 123 -10.19 11.09 23.65
C LYS A 123 -9.45 9.79 23.91
N LYS A 124 -10.12 8.83 24.53
CA LYS A 124 -9.67 7.42 24.66
C LYS A 124 -9.80 6.71 23.32
N GLY A 125 -9.02 5.67 23.10
CA GLY A 125 -9.16 4.84 21.91
C GLY A 125 -7.92 4.05 21.56
N LYS A 126 -8.06 3.17 20.57
CA LYS A 126 -6.97 2.36 20.01
C LYS A 126 -6.59 2.92 18.65
N VAL A 127 -5.30 3.09 18.39
CA VAL A 127 -4.75 3.65 17.15
C VAL A 127 -3.68 2.72 16.63
N SER A 128 -3.69 2.47 15.32
CA SER A 128 -2.65 1.69 14.64
C SER A 128 -1.78 2.62 13.81
N ILE A 129 -0.47 2.61 14.07
CA ILE A 129 0.52 3.42 13.36
C ILE A 129 1.37 2.48 12.50
N LYS A 130 1.32 2.62 11.18
CA LYS A 130 2.11 1.84 10.23
C LYS A 130 3.41 2.58 9.90
N ILE A 131 4.54 1.92 10.12
CA ILE A 131 5.87 2.40 9.74
C ILE A 131 6.38 1.49 8.63
N THR A 132 6.97 2.07 7.61
CA THR A 132 7.50 1.36 6.45
C THR A 132 8.95 1.74 6.20
N SER A 133 9.73 0.80 5.67
CA SER A 133 11.07 1.05 5.13
C SER A 133 11.07 0.84 3.62
N LYS A 134 11.84 1.64 2.90
CA LYS A 134 12.04 1.43 1.47
C LYS A 134 12.89 0.19 1.20
N LYS A 135 12.72 -0.41 0.02
CA LYS A 135 13.63 -1.43 -0.52
C LYS A 135 15.03 -0.83 -0.70
N THR A 136 16.06 -1.62 -0.48
CA THR A 136 17.46 -1.30 -0.77
C THR A 136 18.06 -2.35 -1.70
N SER A 137 19.28 -2.16 -2.18
CA SER A 137 19.99 -3.16 -3.01
C SER A 137 20.13 -4.53 -2.36
N LYS A 138 20.17 -4.59 -1.02
CA LYS A 138 20.39 -5.82 -0.24
C LYS A 138 19.15 -6.31 0.50
N TYR A 139 18.12 -5.46 0.70
CA TYR A 139 16.96 -5.76 1.54
C TYR A 139 15.63 -5.41 0.85
N LYS A 140 14.62 -6.26 1.04
CA LYS A 140 13.23 -5.98 0.65
C LYS A 140 12.65 -4.86 1.51
N ALA A 141 11.63 -4.17 1.00
CA ALA A 141 10.84 -3.24 1.82
C ALA A 141 10.20 -3.96 3.01
N ALA A 142 10.03 -3.26 4.13
CA ALA A 142 9.38 -3.81 5.31
C ALA A 142 8.33 -2.84 5.87
N ALA A 143 7.35 -3.38 6.57
CA ALA A 143 6.35 -2.62 7.28
C ALA A 143 6.15 -3.18 8.69
N LYS A 144 5.93 -2.30 9.65
CA LYS A 144 5.58 -2.66 11.03
C LYS A 144 4.45 -1.77 11.54
N THR A 145 3.44 -2.39 12.12
CA THR A 145 2.33 -1.68 12.76
C THR A 145 2.53 -1.67 14.27
N ILE A 146 2.37 -0.50 14.88
CA ILE A 146 2.41 -0.28 16.32
C ILE A 146 0.98 0.00 16.79
N LYS A 147 0.50 -0.78 17.75
CA LYS A 147 -0.79 -0.56 18.39
C LYS A 147 -0.61 0.42 19.55
N VAL A 148 -1.34 1.53 19.55
CA VAL A 148 -1.33 2.54 20.62
C VAL A 148 -2.69 2.57 21.27
N THR A 149 -2.75 2.38 22.58
CA THR A 149 -3.97 2.46 23.38
C THR A 149 -3.90 3.72 24.23
N VAL A 150 -4.87 4.60 24.09
CA VAL A 150 -5.03 5.80 24.94
C VAL A 150 -6.09 5.51 25.99
N LYS A 151 -5.70 5.62 27.27
CA LYS A 151 -6.57 5.43 28.45
C LYS A 151 -6.89 6.75 29.14
#